data_c6b7ed94737e0d45b70aae43bbe7de39
#
_entry.id   c6b7ed94737e0d45b70aae43bbe7de39
#
_cell.length_a   1.000
_cell.length_b   1.000
_cell.length_c   1.000
_cell.angle_alpha   90.00
_cell.angle_beta   90.00
_cell.angle_gamma   90.00
#
_symmetry.space_group_name_H-M   'P 1'
#
loop_
_entity.id
_entity.type
_entity.pdbx_description
1 polymer ?
#
loop_
_entity_poly.entity_id
_entity_poly.type
_entity_poly.pdbx_seq_one_letter_code
_entity_poly.pdbx_strand_id
1 'polypeptide(L)'
;MKVANPDESFKEIDFQNSLLRYVETRDPTLPIPRIIHSDDGEDIFQITDVDGSQRCVRLLTFLEGTPLDETQSDSQGRVQIGKMLARLRYATEGFTHEVEDRYYGWDVQHLLTLEHLLHEVDDDTHRHALTQGLERFRQIEVKLRQCRKQVLHNDFSKSNIIVDHNNPAYVTGIIDFGDAVKTAIAVDVATALLNQLPETPNEDLFYRGRDILKGYLSIANLTNEELALIPNLVMGRVVTRALLTLWRVKLFPENKRYIMRNTEQGWHQLDWFLARSTEQVSDILTPFFDSKRTP
;
A
#
# COMPACT_ATOMS: atom_id res chain seq x y z
N MET A 1 -20.17 -5.19 -8.91
CA MET A 1 -20.85 -5.18 -7.62
C MET A 1 -19.84 -5.59 -6.55
N LYS A 2 -19.74 -4.87 -5.44
CA LYS A 2 -18.91 -5.19 -4.27
C LYS A 2 -19.85 -5.36 -3.06
N VAL A 3 -19.82 -6.55 -2.45
CA VAL A 3 -20.52 -6.86 -1.21
C VAL A 3 -19.54 -6.71 -0.07
N ALA A 4 -19.89 -5.93 0.94
CA ALA A 4 -19.02 -5.65 2.07
C ALA A 4 -18.83 -6.89 2.96
N ASN A 5 -17.69 -6.97 3.64
CA ASN A 5 -17.47 -7.92 4.70
C ASN A 5 -18.50 -7.66 5.83
N PRO A 6 -18.99 -8.69 6.55
CA PRO A 6 -19.88 -8.49 7.70
C PRO A 6 -19.35 -7.52 8.75
N ASP A 7 -18.04 -7.52 8.95
CA ASP A 7 -17.37 -6.70 9.96
C ASP A 7 -17.08 -5.26 9.48
N GLU A 8 -17.30 -4.97 8.19
CA GLU A 8 -17.08 -3.65 7.61
C GLU A 8 -18.26 -2.73 7.90
N SER A 9 -18.02 -1.65 8.63
CA SER A 9 -19.06 -0.71 9.03
C SER A 9 -19.55 0.14 7.85
N PHE A 10 -20.80 0.62 7.93
CA PHE A 10 -21.35 1.57 6.96
C PHE A 10 -20.45 2.81 6.78
N LYS A 11 -19.88 3.34 7.88
CA LYS A 11 -18.99 4.50 7.85
C LYS A 11 -17.70 4.25 7.07
N GLU A 12 -17.15 3.03 7.11
CA GLU A 12 -15.96 2.66 6.33
C GLU A 12 -16.28 2.55 4.84
N ILE A 13 -17.47 2.08 4.49
CA ILE A 13 -17.93 2.01 3.10
C ILE A 13 -18.21 3.42 2.57
N ASP A 14 -18.85 4.26 3.38
CA ASP A 14 -19.11 5.67 3.05
C ASP A 14 -17.79 6.44 2.88
N PHE A 15 -16.80 6.20 3.75
CA PHE A 15 -15.46 6.76 3.60
C PHE A 15 -14.84 6.43 2.23
N GLN A 16 -14.90 5.16 1.81
CA GLN A 16 -14.35 4.74 0.52
C GLN A 16 -15.11 5.39 -0.65
N ASN A 17 -16.43 5.48 -0.57
CA ASN A 17 -17.25 6.13 -1.60
C ASN A 17 -16.98 7.65 -1.67
N SER A 18 -16.93 8.30 -0.51
CA SER A 18 -16.62 9.73 -0.41
C SER A 18 -15.23 10.05 -0.97
N LEU A 19 -14.23 9.19 -0.70
CA LEU A 19 -12.88 9.32 -1.24
C LEU A 19 -12.88 9.18 -2.78
N LEU A 20 -13.57 8.18 -3.33
CA LEU A 20 -13.66 7.98 -4.78
C LEU A 20 -14.30 9.21 -5.47
N ARG A 21 -15.39 9.76 -4.93
CA ARG A 21 -16.03 10.97 -5.45
C ARG A 21 -15.13 12.20 -5.35
N TYR A 22 -14.42 12.35 -4.24
CA TYR A 22 -13.49 13.44 -4.06
C TYR A 22 -12.37 13.39 -5.10
N VAL A 23 -11.75 12.23 -5.29
CA VAL A 23 -10.71 12.01 -6.31
C VAL A 23 -11.24 12.28 -7.71
N GLU A 24 -12.44 11.81 -8.03
CA GLU A 24 -13.08 12.07 -9.33
C GLU A 24 -13.28 13.57 -9.59
N THR A 25 -13.68 14.32 -8.57
CA THR A 25 -13.86 15.77 -8.67
C THR A 25 -12.52 16.49 -8.88
N ARG A 26 -11.45 16.01 -8.23
CA ARG A 26 -10.11 16.64 -8.26
C ARG A 26 -9.32 16.30 -9.53
N ASP A 27 -9.42 15.07 -10.00
CA ASP A 27 -8.79 14.58 -11.22
C ASP A 27 -9.70 13.57 -11.93
N PRO A 28 -10.66 14.04 -12.76
CA PRO A 28 -11.60 13.15 -13.43
C PRO A 28 -10.94 12.19 -14.43
N THR A 29 -9.66 12.42 -14.78
CA THR A 29 -8.90 11.57 -15.71
C THR A 29 -8.13 10.44 -15.02
N LEU A 30 -8.12 10.40 -13.68
CA LEU A 30 -7.57 9.25 -12.96
C LEU A 30 -8.41 8.00 -13.23
N PRO A 31 -7.77 6.87 -13.58
CA PRO A 31 -8.46 5.62 -13.87
C PRO A 31 -8.81 4.90 -12.56
N ILE A 32 -9.80 5.43 -11.84
CA ILE A 32 -10.36 4.83 -10.62
C ILE A 32 -11.80 4.39 -10.87
N PRO A 33 -12.34 3.42 -10.10
CA PRO A 33 -13.74 3.05 -10.19
C PRO A 33 -14.66 4.23 -9.91
N ARG A 34 -15.73 4.35 -10.67
CA ARG A 34 -16.82 5.32 -10.46
C ARG A 34 -17.97 4.64 -9.75
N ILE A 35 -18.63 5.38 -8.87
CA ILE A 35 -19.81 4.88 -8.19
C ILE A 35 -21.00 4.89 -9.14
N ILE A 36 -21.72 3.80 -9.19
CA ILE A 36 -22.98 3.67 -9.94
C ILE A 36 -24.12 3.74 -8.91
N HIS A 37 -24.94 4.76 -9.02
CA HIS A 37 -26.12 4.93 -8.15
C HIS A 37 -27.18 3.88 -8.44
N SER A 38 -27.96 3.53 -7.43
CA SER A 38 -29.21 2.80 -7.61
C SER A 38 -30.26 3.68 -8.34
N ASP A 39 -31.37 3.09 -8.74
CA ASP A 39 -32.48 3.82 -9.34
C ASP A 39 -33.09 4.88 -8.39
N ASP A 40 -32.95 4.69 -7.09
CA ASP A 40 -33.35 5.62 -6.04
C ASP A 40 -32.27 6.67 -5.71
N GLY A 41 -31.11 6.63 -6.39
CA GLY A 41 -30.01 7.57 -6.21
C GLY A 41 -29.06 7.23 -5.06
N GLU A 42 -29.19 6.05 -4.46
CA GLU A 42 -28.34 5.61 -3.33
C GLU A 42 -27.03 4.99 -3.83
N ASP A 43 -25.93 5.25 -3.09
CA ASP A 43 -24.61 4.69 -3.40
C ASP A 43 -24.34 3.38 -2.67
N ILE A 44 -25.00 3.20 -1.54
CA ILE A 44 -24.87 2.04 -0.66
C ILE A 44 -26.28 1.54 -0.36
N PHE A 45 -26.54 0.31 -0.68
CA PHE A 45 -27.79 -0.34 -0.35
C PHE A 45 -27.55 -1.63 0.42
N GLN A 46 -28.59 -2.15 1.07
CA GLN A 46 -28.49 -3.37 1.86
C GLN A 46 -29.17 -4.52 1.13
N ILE A 47 -28.57 -5.69 1.24
CA ILE A 47 -29.16 -6.96 0.84
C ILE A 47 -29.18 -7.91 2.03
N THR A 48 -30.13 -8.86 2.01
CA THR A 48 -30.10 -9.98 2.94
C THR A 48 -29.34 -11.13 2.29
N ASP A 49 -28.23 -11.53 2.90
CA ASP A 49 -27.42 -12.65 2.43
C ASP A 49 -28.12 -14.00 2.70
N VAL A 50 -27.61 -15.07 2.14
CA VAL A 50 -28.15 -16.44 2.28
C VAL A 50 -28.18 -16.94 3.73
N ASP A 51 -27.34 -16.42 4.59
CA ASP A 51 -27.29 -16.69 6.03
C ASP A 51 -28.24 -15.81 6.86
N GLY A 52 -29.00 -14.91 6.20
CA GLY A 52 -29.93 -13.96 6.84
C GLY A 52 -29.25 -12.68 7.33
N SER A 53 -27.94 -12.52 7.20
CA SER A 53 -27.23 -11.30 7.59
C SER A 53 -27.50 -10.15 6.62
N GLN A 54 -27.52 -8.92 7.16
CA GLN A 54 -27.59 -7.71 6.33
C GLN A 54 -26.19 -7.36 5.83
N ARG A 55 -26.05 -7.16 4.52
CA ARG A 55 -24.80 -6.76 3.89
C ARG A 55 -24.96 -5.45 3.15
N CYS A 56 -24.01 -4.56 3.33
CA CYS A 56 -23.90 -3.38 2.49
C CYS A 56 -23.35 -3.76 1.12
N VAL A 57 -23.93 -3.17 0.08
CA VAL A 57 -23.56 -3.40 -1.32
C VAL A 57 -23.40 -2.07 -2.02
N ARG A 58 -22.44 -2.01 -2.92
CA ARG A 58 -22.23 -0.87 -3.83
C ARG A 58 -21.92 -1.35 -5.23
N LEU A 59 -22.27 -0.54 -6.21
CA LEU A 59 -21.93 -0.76 -7.61
C LEU A 59 -20.81 0.18 -8.02
N LEU A 60 -19.81 -0.37 -8.67
CA LEU A 60 -18.67 0.37 -9.17
C LEU A 60 -18.45 0.03 -10.64
N THR A 61 -17.98 0.98 -11.43
CA THR A 61 -17.55 0.69 -12.80
C THR A 61 -16.40 -0.32 -12.80
N PHE A 62 -16.37 -1.18 -13.80
CA PHE A 62 -15.27 -2.10 -14.05
C PHE A 62 -14.17 -1.37 -14.85
N LEU A 63 -12.92 -1.63 -14.50
CA LEU A 63 -11.75 -1.07 -15.20
C LEU A 63 -11.10 -2.18 -16.01
N GLU A 64 -11.00 -1.98 -17.32
CA GLU A 64 -10.45 -2.98 -18.23
C GLU A 64 -8.93 -2.97 -18.25
N GLY A 65 -8.34 -4.16 -18.42
CA GLY A 65 -6.91 -4.39 -18.48
C GLY A 65 -6.51 -5.64 -17.70
N THR A 66 -5.20 -5.78 -17.47
CA THR A 66 -4.61 -6.91 -16.75
C THR A 66 -4.07 -6.45 -15.40
N PRO A 67 -4.36 -7.12 -14.28
CA PRO A 67 -3.71 -6.86 -13.01
C PRO A 67 -2.19 -6.97 -13.14
N LEU A 68 -1.46 -6.04 -12.53
CA LEU A 68 -0.01 -5.95 -12.68
C LEU A 68 0.73 -7.17 -12.09
N ASP A 69 0.13 -7.90 -11.14
CA ASP A 69 0.69 -9.14 -10.59
C ASP A 69 0.57 -10.34 -11.55
N GLU A 70 -0.27 -10.23 -12.59
CA GLU A 70 -0.40 -11.23 -13.65
C GLU A 70 0.50 -10.95 -14.87
N THR A 71 1.26 -9.85 -14.84
CA THR A 71 2.13 -9.42 -15.94
C THR A 71 3.43 -8.80 -15.43
N GLN A 72 4.28 -8.31 -16.33
CA GLN A 72 5.54 -7.66 -15.99
C GLN A 72 5.61 -6.25 -16.57
N SER A 73 6.17 -5.32 -15.81
CA SER A 73 6.49 -3.98 -16.27
C SER A 73 7.95 -3.86 -16.69
N ASP A 74 8.20 -3.20 -17.79
CA ASP A 74 9.50 -2.65 -18.12
C ASP A 74 9.79 -1.37 -17.29
N SER A 75 10.96 -0.76 -17.50
CA SER A 75 11.36 0.47 -16.81
C SER A 75 10.38 1.63 -17.10
N GLN A 76 9.90 1.76 -18.33
CA GLN A 76 8.98 2.82 -18.71
C GLN A 76 7.61 2.62 -18.05
N GLY A 77 7.08 1.41 -18.04
CA GLY A 77 5.83 1.06 -17.34
C GLY A 77 5.93 1.40 -15.85
N ARG A 78 7.05 1.05 -15.18
CA ARG A 78 7.26 1.40 -13.77
C ARG A 78 7.31 2.92 -13.52
N VAL A 79 7.88 3.69 -14.46
CA VAL A 79 7.81 5.17 -14.39
C VAL A 79 6.37 5.66 -14.50
N GLN A 80 5.54 5.08 -15.37
CA GLN A 80 4.11 5.46 -15.46
C GLN A 80 3.34 5.10 -14.18
N ILE A 81 3.62 3.95 -13.56
CA ILE A 81 3.06 3.58 -12.25
C ILE A 81 3.39 4.64 -11.19
N GLY A 82 4.65 5.08 -11.13
CA GLY A 82 5.07 6.13 -10.21
C GLY A 82 4.38 7.48 -10.43
N LYS A 83 4.20 7.87 -11.70
CA LYS A 83 3.43 9.08 -12.05
C LYS A 83 1.97 8.97 -11.60
N MET A 84 1.38 7.79 -11.75
CA MET A 84 -0.01 7.55 -11.37
C MET A 84 -0.20 7.64 -9.85
N LEU A 85 0.71 7.05 -9.07
CA LEU A 85 0.72 7.19 -7.61
C LEU A 85 0.82 8.66 -7.17
N ALA A 86 1.68 9.45 -7.81
CA ALA A 86 1.84 10.88 -7.52
C ALA A 86 0.58 11.69 -7.83
N ARG A 87 -0.09 11.39 -8.96
CA ARG A 87 -1.38 12.01 -9.31
C ARG A 87 -2.46 11.68 -8.30
N LEU A 88 -2.55 10.39 -7.90
CA LEU A 88 -3.51 9.96 -6.89
C LEU A 88 -3.27 10.68 -5.56
N ARG A 89 -2.01 10.81 -5.12
CA ARG A 89 -1.68 11.59 -3.92
C ARG A 89 -2.19 13.03 -4.00
N TYR A 90 -2.02 13.72 -5.13
CA TYR A 90 -2.55 15.08 -5.27
C TYR A 90 -4.08 15.12 -5.33
N ALA A 91 -4.70 14.12 -5.94
CA ALA A 91 -6.15 14.03 -6.00
C ALA A 91 -6.80 13.77 -4.64
N THR A 92 -6.10 13.11 -3.70
CA THR A 92 -6.58 12.91 -2.32
C THR A 92 -6.22 14.05 -1.37
N GLU A 93 -5.38 15.02 -1.79
CA GLU A 93 -4.93 16.11 -0.93
C GLU A 93 -6.10 16.99 -0.47
N GLY A 94 -6.19 17.18 0.85
CA GLY A 94 -7.27 17.94 1.49
C GLY A 94 -8.57 17.17 1.72
N PHE A 95 -8.65 15.90 1.31
CA PHE A 95 -9.78 15.05 1.68
C PHE A 95 -9.77 14.80 3.20
N THR A 96 -10.96 14.90 3.81
CA THR A 96 -11.18 14.62 5.23
C THR A 96 -12.48 13.83 5.41
N HIS A 97 -12.51 12.97 6.43
CA HIS A 97 -13.67 12.18 6.77
C HIS A 97 -13.64 11.76 8.25
N GLU A 98 -14.78 11.52 8.89
CA GLU A 98 -14.87 11.19 10.31
C GLU A 98 -14.09 9.93 10.74
N VAL A 99 -13.83 9.00 9.81
CA VAL A 99 -13.05 7.77 10.06
C VAL A 99 -11.69 7.74 9.36
N GLU A 100 -11.18 8.90 8.95
CA GLU A 100 -9.88 8.97 8.25
C GLU A 100 -8.70 8.47 9.10
N ASP A 101 -8.78 8.65 10.43
CA ASP A 101 -7.77 8.24 11.41
C ASP A 101 -8.05 6.86 12.03
N ARG A 102 -8.85 6.00 11.37
CA ARG A 102 -9.13 4.64 11.86
C ARG A 102 -7.84 3.85 12.10
N TYR A 103 -7.85 2.99 13.12
CA TYR A 103 -6.78 2.02 13.26
C TYR A 103 -6.86 0.97 12.16
N TYR A 104 -5.76 0.78 11.43
CA TYR A 104 -5.65 -0.23 10.40
C TYR A 104 -4.32 -1.00 10.55
N GLY A 105 -4.38 -2.28 10.87
CA GLY A 105 -3.20 -3.08 11.22
C GLY A 105 -2.20 -3.24 10.08
N TRP A 106 -2.64 -3.09 8.82
CA TRP A 106 -1.74 -3.10 7.67
C TRP A 106 -1.02 -1.78 7.43
N ASP A 107 -1.45 -0.68 8.06
CA ASP A 107 -0.72 0.58 7.98
C ASP A 107 0.56 0.50 8.81
N VAL A 108 1.70 0.62 8.15
CA VAL A 108 3.02 0.47 8.78
C VAL A 108 3.28 1.48 9.89
N GLN A 109 2.57 2.62 9.92
CA GLN A 109 2.68 3.55 11.05
C GLN A 109 2.28 2.92 12.40
N HIS A 110 1.49 1.84 12.35
CA HIS A 110 1.03 1.08 13.52
C HIS A 110 1.87 -0.18 13.79
N LEU A 111 2.98 -0.40 13.08
CA LEU A 111 3.77 -1.64 13.18
C LEU A 111 4.11 -2.02 14.63
N LEU A 112 4.50 -1.07 15.46
CA LEU A 112 4.90 -1.37 16.85
C LEU A 112 3.73 -1.89 17.71
N THR A 113 2.49 -1.60 17.34
CA THR A 113 1.32 -2.16 18.04
C THR A 113 1.15 -3.66 17.78
N LEU A 114 1.77 -4.19 16.72
CA LEU A 114 1.74 -5.59 16.36
C LEU A 114 2.81 -6.44 17.09
N GLU A 115 3.68 -5.85 17.90
CA GLU A 115 4.76 -6.54 18.59
C GLU A 115 4.25 -7.72 19.44
N HIS A 116 3.06 -7.60 20.00
CA HIS A 116 2.44 -8.69 20.74
C HIS A 116 2.24 -9.97 19.89
N LEU A 117 2.18 -9.85 18.55
CA LEU A 117 2.06 -11.01 17.66
C LEU A 117 3.37 -11.83 17.54
N LEU A 118 4.49 -11.38 18.12
CA LEU A 118 5.71 -12.18 18.16
C LEU A 118 5.51 -13.53 18.85
N HIS A 119 4.58 -13.63 19.81
CA HIS A 119 4.27 -14.91 20.46
C HIS A 119 3.59 -15.92 19.53
N GLU A 120 3.03 -15.46 18.39
CA GLU A 120 2.44 -16.31 17.38
C GLU A 120 3.47 -16.91 16.40
N VAL A 121 4.73 -16.49 16.50
CA VAL A 121 5.81 -16.95 15.63
C VAL A 121 6.48 -18.18 16.27
N ASP A 122 6.26 -19.35 15.69
CA ASP A 122 6.73 -20.62 16.26
C ASP A 122 8.25 -20.83 16.05
N ASP A 123 8.80 -20.34 14.93
CA ASP A 123 10.22 -20.46 14.59
C ASP A 123 11.05 -19.37 15.29
N ASP A 124 12.05 -19.79 16.09
CA ASP A 124 12.89 -18.88 16.87
C ASP A 124 13.76 -17.97 16.00
N THR A 125 14.22 -18.44 14.84
CA THR A 125 15.03 -17.66 13.90
C THR A 125 14.18 -16.53 13.31
N HIS A 126 12.98 -16.86 12.85
CA HIS A 126 12.03 -15.88 12.33
C HIS A 126 11.58 -14.90 13.40
N ARG A 127 11.31 -15.36 14.62
CA ARG A 127 10.96 -14.50 15.76
C ARG A 127 12.08 -13.51 16.07
N HIS A 128 13.33 -13.97 16.07
CA HIS A 128 14.49 -13.10 16.27
C HIS A 128 14.64 -12.05 15.17
N ALA A 129 14.50 -12.45 13.90
CA ALA A 129 14.55 -11.53 12.76
C ALA A 129 13.44 -10.45 12.84
N LEU A 130 12.21 -10.84 13.19
CA LEU A 130 11.10 -9.89 13.36
C LEU A 130 11.34 -8.94 14.54
N THR A 131 11.90 -9.44 15.66
CA THR A 131 12.29 -8.59 16.80
C THR A 131 13.31 -7.54 16.38
N GLN A 132 14.35 -7.92 15.63
CA GLN A 132 15.34 -6.97 15.10
C GLN A 132 14.69 -5.95 14.15
N GLY A 133 13.76 -6.38 13.30
CA GLY A 133 13.01 -5.48 12.42
C GLY A 133 12.19 -4.44 13.19
N LEU A 134 11.51 -4.85 14.27
CA LEU A 134 10.76 -3.95 15.15
C LEU A 134 11.68 -2.96 15.87
N GLU A 135 12.84 -3.41 16.38
CA GLU A 135 13.82 -2.53 17.03
C GLU A 135 14.35 -1.46 16.07
N ARG A 136 14.63 -1.82 14.82
CA ARG A 136 15.02 -0.84 13.78
C ARG A 136 13.89 0.13 13.46
N PHE A 137 12.66 -0.35 13.41
CA PHE A 137 11.52 0.51 13.14
C PHE A 137 11.33 1.54 14.27
N ARG A 138 11.58 1.18 15.55
CA ARG A 138 11.57 2.15 16.67
C ARG A 138 12.55 3.30 16.47
N GLN A 139 13.69 3.07 15.82
CA GLN A 139 14.68 4.13 15.57
C GLN A 139 14.16 5.20 14.61
N ILE A 140 13.22 4.86 13.74
CA ILE A 140 12.67 5.79 12.75
C ILE A 140 11.29 6.33 13.13
N GLU A 141 10.62 5.76 14.14
CA GLU A 141 9.23 6.09 14.48
C GLU A 141 9.02 7.57 14.78
N VAL A 142 9.93 8.22 15.52
CA VAL A 142 9.82 9.64 15.86
C VAL A 142 9.85 10.51 14.61
N LYS A 143 10.73 10.20 13.64
CA LYS A 143 10.80 10.91 12.36
C LYS A 143 9.55 10.66 11.51
N LEU A 144 9.05 9.42 11.50
CA LEU A 144 7.82 9.07 10.79
C LEU A 144 6.61 9.85 11.30
N ARG A 145 6.49 10.03 12.62
CA ARG A 145 5.39 10.83 13.22
C ARG A 145 5.39 12.30 12.77
N GLN A 146 6.55 12.83 12.38
CA GLN A 146 6.73 14.22 11.92
C GLN A 146 6.51 14.39 10.41
N CYS A 147 6.38 13.29 9.66
CA CYS A 147 6.13 13.33 8.22
C CYS A 147 4.75 13.91 7.90
N ARG A 148 4.63 14.47 6.69
CA ARG A 148 3.36 14.95 6.15
C ARG A 148 2.38 13.78 6.00
N LYS A 149 1.14 14.01 6.45
CA LYS A 149 0.07 13.00 6.42
C LYS A 149 -1.13 13.51 5.62
N GLN A 150 -1.81 12.60 4.96
CA GLN A 150 -3.11 12.79 4.32
C GLN A 150 -3.79 11.44 4.17
N VAL A 151 -5.04 11.42 3.71
CA VAL A 151 -5.67 10.18 3.29
C VAL A 151 -4.99 9.70 2.01
N LEU A 152 -4.55 8.43 2.01
CA LEU A 152 -3.81 7.78 0.93
C LEU A 152 -4.39 6.39 0.68
N HIS A 153 -4.04 5.79 -0.46
CA HIS A 153 -4.52 4.46 -0.84
C HIS A 153 -4.02 3.35 0.11
N ASN A 154 -2.79 3.48 0.59
CA ASN A 154 -2.11 2.60 1.55
C ASN A 154 -1.91 1.13 1.10
N ASP A 155 -2.50 0.70 -0.02
CA ASP A 155 -2.24 -0.61 -0.65
C ASP A 155 -2.09 -0.48 -2.17
N PHE A 156 -1.15 0.37 -2.61
CA PHE A 156 -0.79 0.52 -4.03
C PHE A 156 0.05 -0.68 -4.49
N SER A 157 -0.55 -1.87 -4.39
CA SER A 157 0.03 -3.17 -4.69
C SER A 157 -0.18 -3.55 -6.16
N LYS A 158 0.57 -4.56 -6.65
CA LYS A 158 0.45 -5.02 -8.03
C LYS A 158 -0.95 -5.53 -8.36
N SER A 159 -1.64 -6.17 -7.43
CA SER A 159 -3.01 -6.67 -7.63
C SER A 159 -4.04 -5.55 -7.75
N ASN A 160 -3.72 -4.35 -7.25
CA ASN A 160 -4.61 -3.18 -7.25
C ASN A 160 -4.31 -2.19 -8.38
N ILE A 161 -3.35 -2.51 -9.24
CA ILE A 161 -2.99 -1.72 -10.42
C ILE A 161 -3.35 -2.51 -11.67
N ILE A 162 -4.23 -1.95 -12.51
CA ILE A 162 -4.61 -2.52 -13.80
C ILE A 162 -3.80 -1.84 -14.90
N VAL A 163 -3.24 -2.61 -15.81
CA VAL A 163 -2.41 -2.11 -16.91
C VAL A 163 -2.86 -2.64 -18.26
N ASP A 164 -2.57 -1.87 -19.30
CA ASP A 164 -2.70 -2.28 -20.69
C ASP A 164 -1.42 -1.92 -21.45
N HIS A 165 -0.68 -2.93 -21.90
CA HIS A 165 0.58 -2.77 -22.62
C HIS A 165 0.42 -2.08 -23.98
N ASN A 166 -0.78 -2.04 -24.54
CA ASN A 166 -1.08 -1.37 -25.80
C ASN A 166 -1.55 0.08 -25.60
N ASN A 167 -1.81 0.48 -24.36
CA ASN A 167 -2.26 1.83 -24.04
C ASN A 167 -1.05 2.73 -23.70
N PRO A 168 -0.89 3.89 -24.36
CA PRO A 168 0.21 4.83 -24.07
C PRO A 168 0.24 5.31 -22.61
N ALA A 169 -0.89 5.36 -21.92
CA ALA A 169 -0.97 5.69 -20.50
C ALA A 169 -0.46 4.57 -19.59
N TYR A 170 -0.43 3.33 -20.10
CA TYR A 170 -0.03 2.09 -19.44
C TYR A 170 -0.92 1.68 -18.27
N VAL A 171 -1.11 2.53 -17.25
CA VAL A 171 -2.00 2.26 -16.11
C VAL A 171 -3.43 2.66 -16.49
N THR A 172 -4.32 1.67 -16.57
CA THR A 172 -5.72 1.82 -16.94
C THR A 172 -6.68 1.66 -15.75
N GLY A 173 -6.14 1.29 -14.56
CA GLY A 173 -6.96 1.18 -13.37
C GLY A 173 -6.16 1.21 -12.07
N ILE A 174 -6.74 1.85 -11.05
CA ILE A 174 -6.36 1.76 -9.64
C ILE A 174 -7.61 1.33 -8.90
N ILE A 175 -7.58 0.18 -8.26
CA ILE A 175 -8.73 -0.43 -7.60
C ILE A 175 -8.47 -0.66 -6.11
N ASP A 176 -9.51 -1.00 -5.39
CA ASP A 176 -9.51 -1.40 -3.97
C ASP A 176 -9.01 -0.33 -2.99
N PHE A 177 -9.86 0.64 -2.74
CA PHE A 177 -9.66 1.71 -1.75
C PHE A 177 -10.03 1.28 -0.32
N GLY A 178 -10.17 -0.04 -0.06
CA GLY A 178 -10.51 -0.59 1.25
C GLY A 178 -9.50 -0.28 2.35
N ASP A 179 -8.22 -0.20 1.99
CA ASP A 179 -7.11 0.06 2.89
C ASP A 179 -6.80 1.57 3.07
N ALA A 180 -7.56 2.44 2.40
CA ALA A 180 -7.34 3.87 2.49
C ALA A 180 -7.46 4.38 3.93
N VAL A 181 -6.53 5.23 4.32
CA VAL A 181 -6.41 5.76 5.69
C VAL A 181 -5.53 6.99 5.70
N LYS A 182 -5.63 7.83 6.72
CA LYS A 182 -4.71 8.95 6.92
C LYS A 182 -3.38 8.44 7.45
N THR A 183 -2.38 8.46 6.60
CA THR A 183 -1.04 7.98 6.90
C THR A 183 0.03 8.91 6.29
N ALA A 184 1.30 8.66 6.62
CA ALA A 184 2.40 9.44 6.07
C ALA A 184 2.58 9.18 4.56
N ILE A 185 2.85 10.26 3.79
CA ILE A 185 3.08 10.15 2.33
C ILE A 185 4.19 9.13 2.02
N ALA A 186 5.24 9.12 2.84
CA ALA A 186 6.34 8.17 2.69
C ALA A 186 5.90 6.69 2.85
N VAL A 187 4.85 6.41 3.65
CA VAL A 187 4.30 5.05 3.83
C VAL A 187 3.66 4.53 2.55
N ASP A 188 2.85 5.36 1.89
CA ASP A 188 2.18 4.97 0.65
C ASP A 188 3.19 4.70 -0.48
N VAL A 189 4.21 5.57 -0.61
CA VAL A 189 5.32 5.35 -1.54
C VAL A 189 6.11 4.08 -1.20
N ALA A 190 6.40 3.83 0.08
CA ALA A 190 7.09 2.62 0.52
C ALA A 190 6.30 1.35 0.18
N THR A 191 4.97 1.38 0.32
CA THR A 191 4.08 0.27 -0.06
C THR A 191 4.17 -0.02 -1.56
N ALA A 192 4.17 1.00 -2.40
CA ALA A 192 4.35 0.85 -3.84
C ALA A 192 5.73 0.26 -4.20
N LEU A 193 6.81 0.72 -3.54
CA LEU A 193 8.15 0.20 -3.78
C LEU A 193 8.32 -1.24 -3.33
N LEU A 194 7.74 -1.64 -2.17
CA LEU A 194 7.76 -3.03 -1.71
C LEU A 194 7.27 -3.99 -2.79
N ASN A 195 6.20 -3.62 -3.48
CA ASN A 195 5.58 -4.46 -4.51
C ASN A 195 6.43 -4.60 -5.79
N GLN A 196 7.51 -3.83 -5.92
CA GLN A 196 8.45 -3.90 -7.04
C GLN A 196 9.78 -4.57 -6.66
N LEU A 197 9.95 -4.95 -5.39
CA LEU A 197 11.15 -5.69 -4.98
C LEU A 197 11.23 -7.03 -5.74
N PRO A 198 12.44 -7.46 -6.12
CA PRO A 198 12.63 -8.76 -6.76
C PRO A 198 12.25 -9.89 -5.81
N GLU A 199 11.86 -11.03 -6.36
CA GLU A 199 11.54 -12.24 -5.58
C GLU A 199 12.77 -12.74 -4.84
N THR A 200 13.91 -12.77 -5.51
CA THR A 200 15.21 -13.08 -4.90
C THR A 200 16.01 -11.78 -4.74
N PRO A 201 16.32 -11.39 -3.50
CA PRO A 201 17.14 -10.20 -3.26
C PRO A 201 18.52 -10.29 -3.93
N ASN A 202 18.94 -9.21 -4.54
CA ASN A 202 20.26 -9.02 -5.09
C ASN A 202 20.96 -7.83 -4.39
N GLU A 203 22.16 -7.44 -4.85
CA GLU A 203 22.90 -6.33 -4.28
C GLU A 203 22.10 -5.03 -4.27
N ASP A 204 21.29 -4.80 -5.31
CA ASP A 204 20.41 -3.64 -5.43
C ASP A 204 18.93 -4.03 -5.37
N LEU A 205 18.43 -4.25 -4.16
CA LEU A 205 17.02 -4.60 -3.92
C LEU A 205 16.03 -3.58 -4.52
N PHE A 206 16.40 -2.31 -4.61
CA PHE A 206 15.56 -1.21 -5.06
C PHE A 206 15.67 -0.84 -6.54
N TYR A 207 16.40 -1.60 -7.36
CA TYR A 207 16.64 -1.21 -8.75
C TYR A 207 15.37 -0.96 -9.57
N ARG A 208 14.31 -1.75 -9.36
CA ARG A 208 13.00 -1.53 -10.01
C ARG A 208 12.22 -0.40 -9.35
N GLY A 209 12.31 -0.29 -8.03
CA GLY A 209 11.62 0.75 -7.26
C GLY A 209 12.09 2.16 -7.62
N ARG A 210 13.36 2.30 -8.07
CA ARG A 210 13.87 3.59 -8.53
C ARG A 210 13.14 4.13 -9.76
N ASP A 211 12.65 3.29 -10.66
CA ASP A 211 11.85 3.72 -11.80
C ASP A 211 10.52 4.34 -11.32
N ILE A 212 9.85 3.69 -10.34
CA ILE A 212 8.64 4.23 -9.74
C ILE A 212 8.92 5.57 -9.07
N LEU A 213 9.98 5.63 -8.28
CA LEU A 213 10.36 6.86 -7.58
C LEU A 213 10.70 7.99 -8.57
N LYS A 214 11.39 7.68 -9.68
CA LYS A 214 11.62 8.64 -10.76
C LYS A 214 10.31 9.17 -11.36
N GLY A 215 9.35 8.29 -11.62
CA GLY A 215 8.01 8.69 -12.09
C GLY A 215 7.28 9.54 -11.06
N TYR A 216 7.26 9.14 -9.81
CA TYR A 216 6.64 9.86 -8.71
C TYR A 216 7.21 11.28 -8.57
N LEU A 217 8.54 11.41 -8.48
CA LEU A 217 9.22 12.69 -8.29
C LEU A 217 9.16 13.61 -9.52
N SER A 218 8.78 13.11 -10.68
CA SER A 218 8.51 13.96 -11.86
C SER A 218 7.20 14.76 -11.74
N ILE A 219 6.31 14.39 -10.82
CA ILE A 219 5.00 15.02 -10.60
C ILE A 219 4.90 15.56 -9.17
N ALA A 220 5.23 14.76 -8.15
CA ALA A 220 5.09 15.10 -6.75
C ALA A 220 6.44 15.21 -6.06
N ASN A 221 6.48 15.89 -4.91
CA ASN A 221 7.69 16.04 -4.12
C ASN A 221 7.67 15.14 -2.87
N LEU A 222 8.88 14.74 -2.47
CA LEU A 222 9.19 14.19 -1.16
C LEU A 222 10.28 15.07 -0.52
N THR A 223 10.28 15.19 0.80
CA THR A 223 11.39 15.80 1.52
C THR A 223 12.57 14.82 1.59
N ASN A 224 13.77 15.31 1.90
CA ASN A 224 14.94 14.45 2.08
C ASN A 224 14.72 13.47 3.25
N GLU A 225 14.04 13.90 4.30
CA GLU A 225 13.67 13.06 5.44
C GLU A 225 12.71 11.94 5.03
N GLU A 226 11.68 12.26 4.23
CA GLU A 226 10.76 11.26 3.70
C GLU A 226 11.48 10.26 2.79
N LEU A 227 12.37 10.71 1.90
CA LEU A 227 13.16 9.84 1.04
C LEU A 227 14.08 8.91 1.84
N ALA A 228 14.73 9.41 2.88
CA ALA A 228 15.59 8.60 3.76
C ALA A 228 14.80 7.56 4.57
N LEU A 229 13.53 7.84 4.90
CA LEU A 229 12.67 6.91 5.63
C LEU A 229 12.11 5.78 4.77
N ILE A 230 11.83 6.03 3.50
CA ILE A 230 11.16 5.07 2.59
C ILE A 230 11.76 3.66 2.63
N PRO A 231 13.08 3.44 2.50
CA PRO A 231 13.62 2.09 2.53
C PRO A 231 13.38 1.34 3.85
N ASN A 232 13.46 2.04 4.98
CA ASN A 232 13.16 1.47 6.29
C ASN A 232 11.65 1.23 6.49
N LEU A 233 10.78 2.02 5.87
CA LEU A 233 9.33 1.79 5.84
C LEU A 233 8.98 0.56 4.99
N VAL A 234 9.71 0.33 3.88
CA VAL A 234 9.60 -0.91 3.11
C VAL A 234 9.93 -2.12 3.99
N MET A 235 11.01 -2.08 4.75
CA MET A 235 11.34 -3.12 5.74
C MET A 235 10.20 -3.28 6.78
N GLY A 236 9.72 -2.16 7.31
CA GLY A 236 8.59 -2.17 8.26
C GLY A 236 7.36 -2.87 7.68
N ARG A 237 7.02 -2.63 6.41
CA ARG A 237 5.91 -3.31 5.73
C ARG A 237 6.16 -4.81 5.53
N VAL A 238 7.43 -5.24 5.30
CA VAL A 238 7.80 -6.67 5.29
C VAL A 238 7.51 -7.30 6.65
N VAL A 239 7.92 -6.64 7.75
CA VAL A 239 7.68 -7.10 9.13
C VAL A 239 6.17 -7.15 9.43
N THR A 240 5.42 -6.09 9.11
CA THR A 240 3.94 -6.03 9.25
C THR A 240 3.30 -7.22 8.55
N ARG A 241 3.67 -7.46 7.28
CA ARG A 241 3.15 -8.57 6.49
C ARG A 241 3.44 -9.91 7.15
N ALA A 242 4.66 -10.14 7.63
CA ALA A 242 5.04 -11.40 8.26
C ALA A 242 4.24 -11.66 9.54
N LEU A 243 4.15 -10.68 10.44
CA LEU A 243 3.38 -10.79 11.70
C LEU A 243 1.90 -11.09 11.44
N LEU A 244 1.26 -10.27 10.59
CA LEU A 244 -0.16 -10.45 10.29
C LEU A 244 -0.45 -11.75 9.54
N THR A 245 0.44 -12.17 8.63
CA THR A 245 0.30 -13.43 7.89
C THR A 245 0.36 -14.63 8.84
N LEU A 246 1.35 -14.69 9.72
CA LEU A 246 1.50 -15.80 10.66
C LEU A 246 0.33 -15.87 11.66
N TRP A 247 -0.11 -14.74 12.16
CA TRP A 247 -1.31 -14.66 13.00
C TRP A 247 -2.57 -15.13 12.26
N ARG A 248 -2.82 -14.62 11.05
CA ARG A 248 -4.02 -14.97 10.25
C ARG A 248 -4.07 -16.45 9.86
N VAL A 249 -2.93 -17.08 9.61
CA VAL A 249 -2.91 -18.54 9.31
C VAL A 249 -3.42 -19.36 10.49
N LYS A 250 -3.18 -18.94 11.72
CA LYS A 250 -3.71 -19.62 12.90
C LYS A 250 -5.22 -19.43 13.06
N LEU A 251 -5.73 -18.26 12.65
CA LEU A 251 -7.16 -17.97 12.68
C LEU A 251 -7.93 -18.65 11.52
N PHE A 252 -7.30 -18.75 10.34
CA PHE A 252 -7.93 -19.23 9.10
C PHE A 252 -7.06 -20.31 8.44
N PRO A 253 -6.89 -21.48 9.08
CA PRO A 253 -5.97 -22.52 8.60
C PRO A 253 -6.37 -23.09 7.22
N GLU A 254 -7.65 -23.07 6.88
CA GLU A 254 -8.18 -23.49 5.58
C GLU A 254 -7.67 -22.59 4.43
N ASN A 255 -7.36 -21.34 4.71
CA ASN A 255 -6.84 -20.35 3.76
C ASN A 255 -5.30 -20.25 3.75
N LYS A 256 -4.60 -21.15 4.44
CA LYS A 256 -3.13 -21.12 4.63
C LYS A 256 -2.36 -20.90 3.34
N ARG A 257 -2.70 -21.64 2.27
CA ARG A 257 -2.00 -21.54 0.98
C ARG A 257 -2.03 -20.13 0.40
N TYR A 258 -3.19 -19.47 0.47
CA TYR A 258 -3.36 -18.11 -0.02
C TYR A 258 -2.63 -17.10 0.88
N ILE A 259 -2.81 -17.21 2.18
CA ILE A 259 -2.24 -16.30 3.18
C ILE A 259 -0.70 -16.33 3.12
N MET A 260 -0.08 -17.52 2.98
CA MET A 260 1.38 -17.72 3.00
C MET A 260 2.09 -17.50 1.66
N ARG A 261 1.37 -17.16 0.58
CA ARG A 261 1.91 -17.10 -0.80
C ARG A 261 3.17 -16.26 -0.99
N ASN A 262 3.38 -15.22 -0.17
CA ASN A 262 4.51 -14.29 -0.25
C ASN A 262 5.46 -14.40 0.94
N THR A 263 5.34 -15.45 1.77
CA THR A 263 6.05 -15.53 3.05
C THR A 263 7.54 -15.80 2.84
N GLU A 264 7.89 -16.76 1.99
CA GLU A 264 9.30 -17.09 1.71
C GLU A 264 10.07 -15.90 1.14
N GLN A 265 9.48 -15.22 0.15
CA GLN A 265 10.02 -13.98 -0.38
C GLN A 265 10.21 -12.92 0.72
N GLY A 266 9.26 -12.84 1.66
CA GLY A 266 9.32 -11.91 2.78
C GLY A 266 10.52 -12.14 3.69
N TRP A 267 10.86 -13.40 3.98
CA TRP A 267 12.03 -13.73 4.80
C TRP A 267 13.33 -13.33 4.11
N HIS A 268 13.52 -13.66 2.84
CA HIS A 268 14.70 -13.24 2.07
C HIS A 268 14.83 -11.71 2.01
N GLN A 269 13.71 -10.99 1.88
CA GLN A 269 13.72 -9.53 1.91
C GLN A 269 14.15 -9.01 3.29
N LEU A 270 13.60 -9.57 4.38
CA LEU A 270 13.96 -9.17 5.74
C LEU A 270 15.44 -9.42 6.02
N ASP A 271 15.97 -10.58 5.66
CA ASP A 271 17.38 -10.92 5.82
C ASP A 271 18.28 -9.91 5.10
N TRP A 272 17.90 -9.51 3.87
CA TRP A 272 18.63 -8.50 3.13
C TRP A 272 18.70 -7.17 3.87
N PHE A 273 17.60 -6.73 4.48
CA PHE A 273 17.56 -5.51 5.30
C PHE A 273 18.40 -5.66 6.56
N LEU A 274 18.28 -6.78 7.25
CA LEU A 274 18.96 -7.02 8.52
C LEU A 274 20.49 -7.18 8.36
N ALA A 275 20.97 -7.57 7.20
CA ALA A 275 22.39 -7.62 6.87
C ALA A 275 23.05 -6.23 6.73
N ARG A 276 22.29 -5.14 6.79
CA ARG A 276 22.74 -3.74 6.63
C ARG A 276 22.38 -2.90 7.85
N SER A 277 23.11 -1.83 8.14
CA SER A 277 22.69 -0.89 9.21
C SER A 277 21.47 -0.05 8.77
N THR A 278 20.81 0.58 9.72
CA THR A 278 19.67 1.49 9.45
C THR A 278 20.10 2.66 8.57
N GLU A 279 21.31 3.18 8.77
CA GLU A 279 21.90 4.26 7.99
C GLU A 279 22.16 3.81 6.55
N GLN A 280 22.81 2.64 6.38
CA GLN A 280 23.04 2.06 5.05
C GLN A 280 21.74 1.87 4.26
N VAL A 281 20.66 1.45 4.95
CA VAL A 281 19.34 1.31 4.34
C VAL A 281 18.75 2.68 4.00
N SER A 282 18.88 3.68 4.87
CA SER A 282 18.40 5.05 4.61
C SER A 282 19.08 5.69 3.40
N ASP A 283 20.34 5.37 3.15
CA ASP A 283 21.14 5.96 2.07
C ASP A 283 20.87 5.38 0.67
N ILE A 284 20.07 4.31 0.57
CA ILE A 284 19.79 3.62 -0.71
C ILE A 284 19.19 4.55 -1.77
N LEU A 285 18.37 5.51 -1.33
CA LEU A 285 17.70 6.46 -2.19
C LEU A 285 18.39 7.83 -2.24
N THR A 286 19.59 7.98 -1.66
CA THR A 286 20.38 9.22 -1.67
C THR A 286 20.53 9.84 -3.08
N PRO A 287 20.71 9.05 -4.18
CA PRO A 287 20.80 9.64 -5.52
C PRO A 287 19.61 10.53 -5.92
N PHE A 288 18.47 10.39 -5.26
CA PHE A 288 17.28 11.22 -5.51
C PHE A 288 17.24 12.50 -4.65
N PHE A 289 18.14 12.67 -3.65
CA PHE A 289 18.17 13.86 -2.80
C PHE A 289 18.65 15.10 -3.58
N ASP A 290 19.59 14.90 -4.51
CA ASP A 290 20.23 15.97 -5.29
C ASP A 290 19.48 16.35 -6.56
N SER A 291 18.49 15.56 -6.99
CA SER A 291 17.73 15.80 -8.22
C SER A 291 16.88 17.09 -8.18
N LYS A 292 16.79 17.75 -7.04
CA LYS A 292 16.14 19.07 -6.86
C LYS A 292 17.08 20.27 -7.02
N ARG A 293 18.38 20.06 -7.30
CA ARG A 293 19.37 21.15 -7.43
C ARG A 293 19.70 21.54 -8.87
N THR A 294 19.05 20.92 -9.85
CA THR A 294 19.23 21.37 -11.26
C THR A 294 18.02 22.23 -11.62
N PRO A 295 18.22 23.47 -12.11
CA PRO A 295 17.19 24.48 -12.35
C PRO A 295 16.22 24.10 -13.44
#